data_07e6bfb774daf92ce092a4db11b45f88
#
_entry.id   07e6bfb774daf92ce092a4db11b45f88
#
_cell.length_a   1.000
_cell.length_b   1.000
_cell.length_c   1.000
_cell.angle_alpha   90.00
_cell.angle_beta   90.00
_cell.angle_gamma   90.00
#
_symmetry.space_group_name_H-M   'P 1'
#
loop_
_entity.id
_entity.type
_entity.pdbx_description
1 polymer ?
#
loop_
_entity_poly.entity_id
_entity_poly.type
_entity_poly.pdbx_seq_one_letter_code
_entity_poly.pdbx_strand_id
1 'polypeptide(L)'
;MRIAVIGAGKMGVWFAKFFQSKGYDVVLADRKKEKLAKLKKDLRVELTADFKAAVQNADQILLCVSINAMDEVVKAISPAIHEGQVVMDICSIKEAPVKTMHQYIKNATVLGTHPVFGPGSNGVKHKAYVLTPTNAKEQEFAEKFKKWLEQEEAHVFIMTPKKHDELMSVVLGLPHFLGLVACETLLEQKNLP
;
A
#
# COMPACT_ATOMS: atom_id res chain seq x y z
N MET A 1 14.36 2.22 12.72
CA MET A 1 13.92 1.97 11.34
C MET A 1 13.00 3.11 10.92
N ARG A 2 13.30 3.73 9.79
CA ARG A 2 12.55 4.84 9.20
C ARG A 2 11.70 4.35 8.02
N ILE A 3 10.43 4.75 7.98
CA ILE A 3 9.47 4.34 6.95
C ILE A 3 8.96 5.58 6.21
N ALA A 4 9.11 5.60 4.89
CA ALA A 4 8.49 6.60 4.03
C ALA A 4 7.14 6.07 3.49
N VAL A 5 6.07 6.79 3.79
CA VAL A 5 4.73 6.52 3.24
C VAL A 5 4.48 7.55 2.13
N ILE A 6 4.37 7.09 0.89
CA ILE A 6 4.19 7.93 -0.29
C ILE A 6 2.72 7.95 -0.69
N GLY A 7 2.08 9.09 -0.53
CA GLY A 7 0.65 9.32 -0.77
C GLY A 7 -0.14 9.45 0.53
N ALA A 8 -0.58 10.68 0.85
CA ALA A 8 -1.40 10.98 2.02
C ALA A 8 -2.91 10.79 1.74
N GLY A 9 -3.30 9.71 1.04
CA GLY A 9 -4.66 9.24 0.93
C GLY A 9 -5.17 8.65 2.26
N LYS A 10 -6.42 8.18 2.29
CA LYS A 10 -7.01 7.56 3.49
C LYS A 10 -6.15 6.41 4.02
N MET A 11 -5.67 5.51 3.13
CA MET A 11 -4.79 4.40 3.51
C MET A 11 -3.39 4.86 3.90
N GLY A 12 -2.79 5.85 3.21
CA GLY A 12 -1.47 6.35 3.58
C GLY A 12 -1.46 7.02 4.97
N VAL A 13 -2.48 7.79 5.29
CA VAL A 13 -2.66 8.35 6.64
C VAL A 13 -2.86 7.25 7.68
N TRP A 14 -3.62 6.20 7.33
CA TRP A 14 -3.83 5.05 8.18
C TRP A 14 -2.50 4.33 8.47
N PHE A 15 -1.70 4.03 7.44
CA PHE A 15 -0.40 3.38 7.62
C PHE A 15 0.60 4.25 8.37
N ALA A 16 0.61 5.56 8.14
CA ALA A 16 1.47 6.48 8.89
C ALA A 16 1.16 6.42 10.39
N LYS A 17 -0.13 6.44 10.77
CA LYS A 17 -0.58 6.27 12.16
C LYS A 17 -0.22 4.90 12.71
N PHE A 18 -0.44 3.85 11.95
CA PHE A 18 -0.18 2.48 12.35
C PHE A 18 1.31 2.27 12.63
N PHE A 19 2.21 2.64 11.71
CA PHE A 19 3.64 2.50 11.95
C PHE A 19 4.15 3.40 13.08
N GLN A 20 3.63 4.63 13.20
CA GLN A 20 3.95 5.50 14.32
C GLN A 20 3.56 4.86 15.66
N SER A 21 2.38 4.23 15.75
CA SER A 21 1.93 3.53 16.97
C SER A 21 2.81 2.34 17.34
N LYS A 22 3.56 1.80 16.37
CA LYS A 22 4.54 0.72 16.57
C LYS A 22 5.95 1.24 16.86
N GLY A 23 6.11 2.53 17.05
CA GLY A 23 7.41 3.15 17.42
C GLY A 23 8.37 3.37 16.26
N TYR A 24 7.90 3.30 15.01
CA TYR A 24 8.72 3.61 13.84
C TYR A 24 8.83 5.13 13.61
N ASP A 25 9.97 5.56 13.10
CA ASP A 25 10.13 6.91 12.55
C ASP A 25 9.45 6.98 11.19
N VAL A 26 8.45 7.85 11.03
CA VAL A 26 7.62 7.88 9.83
C VAL A 26 7.66 9.23 9.16
N VAL A 27 7.92 9.25 7.86
CA VAL A 27 7.70 10.40 6.98
C VAL A 27 6.53 10.11 6.04
N LEU A 28 5.53 10.99 6.04
CA LEU A 28 4.39 10.92 5.12
C LEU A 28 4.54 11.98 4.04
N ALA A 29 4.60 11.56 2.79
CA ALA A 29 4.79 12.44 1.65
C ALA A 29 3.56 12.50 0.73
N ASP A 30 3.18 13.70 0.29
CA ASP A 30 2.15 13.92 -0.74
C ASP A 30 2.46 15.20 -1.52
N ARG A 31 2.27 15.19 -2.84
CA ARG A 31 2.51 16.36 -3.70
C ARG A 31 1.60 17.55 -3.38
N LYS A 32 0.45 17.33 -2.75
CA LYS A 32 -0.53 18.37 -2.39
C LYS A 32 -0.22 18.93 -1.01
N LYS A 33 0.48 20.07 -0.97
CA LYS A 33 0.88 20.76 0.28
C LYS A 33 -0.32 21.10 1.17
N GLU A 34 -1.45 21.49 0.60
CA GLU A 34 -2.68 21.84 1.33
C GLU A 34 -3.23 20.63 2.11
N LYS A 35 -3.06 19.43 1.55
CA LYS A 35 -3.47 18.17 2.20
C LYS A 35 -2.58 17.87 3.39
N LEU A 36 -1.27 18.02 3.24
CA LEU A 36 -0.30 17.87 4.33
C LEU A 36 -0.55 18.88 5.45
N ALA A 37 -0.83 20.14 5.11
CA ALA A 37 -1.12 21.18 6.09
C ALA A 37 -2.33 20.84 6.98
N LYS A 38 -3.37 20.23 6.41
CA LYS A 38 -4.55 19.77 7.17
C LYS A 38 -4.20 18.64 8.13
N LEU A 39 -3.29 17.74 7.75
CA LEU A 39 -2.88 16.58 8.55
C LEU A 39 -1.93 16.93 9.70
N LYS A 40 -1.26 18.08 9.63
CA LYS A 40 -0.25 18.50 10.64
C LYS A 40 -0.80 18.58 12.07
N LYS A 41 -2.10 18.82 12.23
CA LYS A 41 -2.76 18.88 13.55
C LYS A 41 -3.02 17.50 14.14
N ASP A 42 -3.22 16.48 13.28
CA ASP A 42 -3.71 15.16 13.68
C ASP A 42 -2.62 14.08 13.65
N LEU A 43 -1.48 14.37 13.05
CA LEU A 43 -0.37 13.44 12.86
C LEU A 43 0.92 13.99 13.47
N ARG A 44 1.57 13.18 14.30
CA ARG A 44 2.90 13.49 14.87
C ARG A 44 3.99 12.76 14.08
N VAL A 45 3.96 12.88 12.75
CA VAL A 45 4.95 12.34 11.83
C VAL A 45 5.54 13.47 10.99
N GLU A 46 6.70 13.26 10.41
CA GLU A 46 7.27 14.20 9.45
C GLU A 46 6.37 14.26 8.20
N LEU A 47 6.11 15.47 7.70
CA LEU A 47 5.30 15.70 6.51
C LEU A 47 6.13 16.43 5.47
N THR A 48 6.18 15.92 4.25
CA THR A 48 6.94 16.56 3.14
C THR A 48 6.21 16.46 1.81
N ALA A 49 6.46 17.45 0.94
CA ALA A 49 6.03 17.39 -0.46
C ALA A 49 7.14 16.86 -1.38
N ASP A 50 8.33 16.65 -0.87
CA ASP A 50 9.48 16.14 -1.61
C ASP A 50 9.56 14.61 -1.46
N PHE A 51 9.11 13.89 -2.49
CA PHE A 51 9.13 12.43 -2.53
C PHE A 51 10.56 11.87 -2.51
N LYS A 52 11.50 12.53 -3.19
CA LYS A 52 12.90 12.06 -3.26
C LYS A 52 13.57 12.15 -1.90
N ALA A 53 13.41 13.29 -1.22
CA ALA A 53 13.93 13.47 0.13
C ALA A 53 13.31 12.47 1.11
N ALA A 54 12.00 12.17 0.98
CA ALA A 54 11.33 11.19 1.83
C ALA A 54 11.93 9.80 1.68
N VAL A 55 12.17 9.33 0.44
CA VAL A 55 12.63 7.96 0.19
C VAL A 55 14.13 7.79 0.43
N GLN A 56 14.94 8.83 0.19
CA GLN A 56 16.40 8.76 0.30
C GLN A 56 16.89 8.36 1.69
N ASN A 57 16.18 8.76 2.74
CA ASN A 57 16.56 8.52 4.13
C ASN A 57 15.71 7.44 4.81
N ALA A 58 14.92 6.69 4.06
CA ALA A 58 14.05 5.64 4.59
C ALA A 58 14.67 4.27 4.44
N ASP A 59 14.45 3.38 5.40
CA ASP A 59 14.78 1.96 5.29
C ASP A 59 13.72 1.21 4.46
N GLN A 60 12.47 1.62 4.62
CA GLN A 60 11.33 1.05 3.90
C GLN A 60 10.45 2.14 3.30
N ILE A 61 9.94 1.90 2.12
CA ILE A 61 9.07 2.79 1.36
C ILE A 61 7.74 2.08 1.10
N LEU A 62 6.63 2.68 1.52
CA LEU A 62 5.28 2.17 1.25
C LEU A 62 4.54 3.10 0.29
N LEU A 63 4.22 2.60 -0.89
CA LEU A 63 3.51 3.32 -1.93
C LEU A 63 2.00 3.23 -1.69
N CYS A 64 1.41 4.31 -1.19
CA CYS A 64 -0.03 4.46 -0.91
C CYS A 64 -0.71 5.38 -1.93
N VAL A 65 -0.38 5.19 -3.19
CA VAL A 65 -0.91 5.96 -4.33
C VAL A 65 -1.95 5.16 -5.11
N SER A 66 -2.76 5.84 -5.93
CA SER A 66 -3.68 5.14 -6.83
C SER A 66 -2.90 4.37 -7.89
N ILE A 67 -3.50 3.30 -8.41
CA ILE A 67 -2.88 2.49 -9.46
C ILE A 67 -2.52 3.32 -10.70
N ASN A 68 -3.33 4.31 -11.05
CA ASN A 68 -3.07 5.21 -12.19
C ASN A 68 -1.88 6.15 -11.96
N ALA A 69 -1.50 6.41 -10.70
CA ALA A 69 -0.34 7.25 -10.38
C ALA A 69 0.93 6.43 -10.14
N MET A 70 0.84 5.09 -10.15
CA MET A 70 1.91 4.19 -9.77
C MET A 70 3.15 4.37 -10.66
N ASP A 71 2.98 4.39 -11.97
CA ASP A 71 4.08 4.55 -12.93
C ASP A 71 4.81 5.89 -12.75
N GLU A 72 4.07 7.00 -12.71
CA GLU A 72 4.60 8.34 -12.50
C GLU A 72 5.41 8.43 -11.19
N VAL A 73 4.84 7.93 -10.10
CA VAL A 73 5.44 8.04 -8.77
C VAL A 73 6.68 7.16 -8.67
N VAL A 74 6.61 5.89 -9.08
CA VAL A 74 7.76 4.97 -9.03
C VAL A 74 8.91 5.49 -9.88
N LYS A 75 8.65 5.97 -11.09
CA LYS A 75 9.65 6.60 -11.96
C LYS A 75 10.27 7.84 -11.32
N ALA A 76 9.48 8.67 -10.63
CA ALA A 76 9.98 9.89 -10.01
C ALA A 76 10.89 9.62 -8.80
N ILE A 77 10.62 8.58 -8.00
CA ILE A 77 11.39 8.25 -6.81
C ILE A 77 12.56 7.31 -7.07
N SER A 78 12.52 6.50 -8.14
CA SER A 78 13.53 5.47 -8.41
C SER A 78 14.97 5.98 -8.42
N PRO A 79 15.30 7.22 -8.88
CA PRO A 79 16.68 7.71 -8.83
C PRO A 79 17.21 7.99 -7.40
N ALA A 80 16.31 8.09 -6.39
CA ALA A 80 16.67 8.30 -5.00
C ALA A 80 16.63 7.01 -4.17
N ILE A 81 16.26 5.89 -4.78
CA ILE A 81 16.25 4.56 -4.16
C ILE A 81 17.63 3.93 -4.25
N HIS A 82 18.11 3.36 -3.15
CA HIS A 82 19.42 2.75 -3.06
C HIS A 82 19.38 1.31 -2.50
N GLU A 83 20.51 0.66 -2.55
CA GLU A 83 20.69 -0.70 -2.04
C GLU A 83 20.37 -0.77 -0.54
N GLY A 84 19.79 -1.89 -0.12
CA GLY A 84 19.37 -2.13 1.26
C GLY A 84 17.95 -1.68 1.58
N GLN A 85 17.34 -0.82 0.76
CA GLN A 85 15.95 -0.41 0.94
C GLN A 85 14.95 -1.47 0.49
N VAL A 86 13.74 -1.38 1.04
CA VAL A 86 12.58 -2.17 0.61
C VAL A 86 11.48 -1.25 0.12
N VAL A 87 10.93 -1.53 -1.05
CA VAL A 87 9.81 -0.78 -1.63
C VAL A 87 8.59 -1.69 -1.73
N MET A 88 7.50 -1.28 -1.10
CA MET A 88 6.23 -1.99 -1.07
C MET A 88 5.11 -1.13 -1.65
N ASP A 89 4.09 -1.75 -2.22
CA ASP A 89 2.84 -1.08 -2.61
C ASP A 89 1.65 -1.65 -1.82
N ILE A 90 0.48 -1.00 -1.91
CA ILE A 90 -0.77 -1.48 -1.30
C ILE A 90 -1.92 -1.60 -2.31
N CYS A 91 -1.64 -1.68 -3.58
CA CYS A 91 -2.67 -1.77 -4.62
C CYS A 91 -3.53 -3.03 -4.47
N SER A 92 -4.78 -2.95 -4.90
CA SER A 92 -5.72 -4.09 -4.87
C SER A 92 -5.48 -5.11 -5.98
N ILE A 93 -4.63 -4.82 -6.96
CA ILE A 93 -4.10 -5.76 -7.97
C ILE A 93 -2.58 -5.80 -7.84
N LYS A 94 -1.95 -6.89 -8.30
CA LYS A 94 -0.51 -7.10 -8.05
C LYS A 94 0.34 -7.19 -9.31
N GLU A 95 -0.12 -7.80 -10.40
CA GLU A 95 0.73 -8.00 -11.58
C GLU A 95 1.28 -6.69 -12.14
N ALA A 96 0.41 -5.70 -12.38
CA ALA A 96 0.83 -4.44 -12.96
C ALA A 96 1.69 -3.59 -12.01
N PRO A 97 1.34 -3.35 -10.73
CA PRO A 97 2.18 -2.60 -9.78
C PRO A 97 3.56 -3.23 -9.56
N VAL A 98 3.63 -4.55 -9.37
CA VAL A 98 4.90 -5.27 -9.17
C VAL A 98 5.78 -5.14 -10.42
N LYS A 99 5.21 -5.32 -11.62
CA LYS A 99 5.92 -5.12 -12.88
C LYS A 99 6.47 -3.69 -13.00
N THR A 100 5.67 -2.69 -12.65
CA THR A 100 6.08 -1.28 -12.67
C THR A 100 7.22 -1.01 -11.69
N MET A 101 7.13 -1.50 -10.45
CA MET A 101 8.21 -1.36 -9.48
C MET A 101 9.50 -2.00 -9.98
N HIS A 102 9.47 -3.21 -10.52
CA HIS A 102 10.64 -3.89 -11.11
C HIS A 102 11.20 -3.18 -12.35
N GLN A 103 10.35 -2.50 -13.11
CA GLN A 103 10.80 -1.76 -14.29
C GLN A 103 11.76 -0.63 -13.93
N TYR A 104 11.49 0.10 -12.83
CA TYR A 104 12.24 1.30 -12.46
C TYR A 104 13.20 1.10 -11.27
N ILE A 105 12.92 0.15 -10.38
CA ILE A 105 13.71 -0.09 -9.17
C ILE A 105 14.59 -1.32 -9.36
N LYS A 106 15.91 -1.12 -9.46
CA LYS A 106 16.88 -2.19 -9.74
C LYS A 106 17.76 -2.56 -8.54
N ASN A 107 17.96 -1.62 -7.63
CA ASN A 107 18.94 -1.77 -6.55
C ASN A 107 18.33 -2.07 -5.18
N ALA A 108 17.00 -2.05 -5.04
CA ALA A 108 16.29 -2.32 -3.80
C ALA A 108 15.47 -3.60 -3.87
N THR A 109 15.00 -4.08 -2.72
CA THR A 109 14.03 -5.17 -2.65
C THR A 109 12.64 -4.60 -2.95
N VAL A 110 11.94 -5.22 -3.89
CA VAL A 110 10.54 -4.89 -4.20
C VAL A 110 9.64 -5.95 -3.58
N LEU A 111 8.49 -5.58 -3.01
CA LEU A 111 7.49 -6.53 -2.57
C LEU A 111 6.09 -6.00 -2.85
N GLY A 112 5.33 -6.67 -3.69
CA GLY A 112 3.91 -6.41 -3.83
C GLY A 112 3.16 -6.80 -2.56
N THR A 113 2.34 -5.90 -2.03
CA THR A 113 1.51 -6.19 -0.86
C THR A 113 0.05 -5.76 -1.08
N HIS A 114 -0.89 -6.43 -0.41
CA HIS A 114 -2.28 -6.05 -0.43
C HIS A 114 -2.91 -6.23 0.95
N PRO A 115 -3.09 -5.16 1.72
CA PRO A 115 -3.93 -5.17 2.91
C PRO A 115 -5.40 -5.28 2.47
N VAL A 116 -6.03 -6.45 2.70
CA VAL A 116 -7.41 -6.70 2.28
C VAL A 116 -8.38 -6.11 3.30
N PHE A 117 -8.24 -4.81 3.54
CA PHE A 117 -9.09 -4.02 4.43
C PHE A 117 -9.02 -2.52 4.06
N GLY A 118 -9.99 -1.75 4.53
CA GLY A 118 -10.06 -0.31 4.28
C GLY A 118 -9.55 0.54 5.46
N PRO A 119 -9.50 1.88 5.29
CA PRO A 119 -8.96 2.83 6.26
C PRO A 119 -9.81 2.99 7.53
N GLY A 120 -10.98 2.35 7.59
CA GLY A 120 -11.80 2.25 8.81
C GLY A 120 -11.38 1.11 9.74
N SER A 121 -10.37 0.31 9.37
CA SER A 121 -9.89 -0.78 10.21
C SER A 121 -9.16 -0.26 11.45
N ASN A 122 -9.44 -0.86 12.60
CA ASN A 122 -8.70 -0.62 13.84
C ASN A 122 -7.52 -1.60 13.93
N GLY A 123 -6.40 -1.26 13.26
CA GLY A 123 -5.23 -2.13 13.18
C GLY A 123 -5.37 -3.25 12.14
N VAL A 124 -4.40 -4.19 12.17
CA VAL A 124 -4.31 -5.33 11.25
C VAL A 124 -4.84 -6.64 11.86
N LYS A 125 -5.18 -6.63 13.15
CA LYS A 125 -5.64 -7.81 13.89
C LYS A 125 -6.84 -8.47 13.22
N HIS A 126 -6.73 -9.77 12.96
CA HIS A 126 -7.73 -10.60 12.27
C HIS A 126 -8.07 -10.12 10.84
N LYS A 127 -7.19 -9.34 10.21
CA LYS A 127 -7.34 -8.91 8.82
C LYS A 127 -6.46 -9.72 7.90
N ALA A 128 -6.94 -9.97 6.70
CA ALA A 128 -6.14 -10.61 5.66
C ALA A 128 -5.12 -9.62 5.08
N TYR A 129 -3.90 -10.10 4.88
CA TYR A 129 -2.81 -9.36 4.26
C TYR A 129 -2.09 -10.27 3.26
N VAL A 130 -1.98 -9.87 2.02
CA VAL A 130 -1.33 -10.69 0.99
C VAL A 130 0.02 -10.10 0.62
N LEU A 131 1.03 -10.97 0.51
CA LEU A 131 2.38 -10.65 0.08
C LEU A 131 2.67 -11.41 -1.22
N THR A 132 3.26 -10.73 -2.21
CA THR A 132 3.46 -11.32 -3.54
C THR A 132 4.91 -11.21 -4.01
N PRO A 133 5.84 -11.98 -3.39
CA PRO A 133 7.23 -12.03 -3.81
C PRO A 133 7.37 -12.70 -5.19
N THR A 134 8.36 -12.27 -5.97
CA THR A 134 8.64 -12.78 -7.33
C THR A 134 10.02 -13.41 -7.46
N ASN A 135 10.89 -13.26 -6.48
CA ASN A 135 12.23 -13.84 -6.44
C ASN A 135 12.66 -14.20 -5.00
N ALA A 136 13.80 -14.87 -4.85
CA ALA A 136 14.29 -15.36 -3.56
C ALA A 136 14.54 -14.24 -2.53
N LYS A 137 15.07 -13.09 -2.95
CA LYS A 137 15.33 -11.95 -2.06
C LYS A 137 14.01 -11.36 -1.51
N GLU A 138 13.02 -11.26 -2.37
CA GLU A 138 11.67 -10.81 -1.98
C GLU A 138 10.97 -11.83 -1.09
N GLN A 139 11.13 -13.13 -1.38
CA GLN A 139 10.59 -14.19 -0.54
C GLN A 139 11.18 -14.14 0.87
N GLU A 140 12.49 -13.95 1.01
CA GLU A 140 13.14 -13.82 2.32
C GLU A 140 12.58 -12.63 3.12
N PHE A 141 12.40 -11.48 2.46
CA PHE A 141 11.80 -10.32 3.12
C PHE A 141 10.32 -10.56 3.44
N ALA A 142 9.56 -11.16 2.53
CA ALA A 142 8.15 -11.49 2.75
C ALA A 142 7.95 -12.40 3.96
N GLU A 143 8.81 -13.40 4.18
CA GLU A 143 8.73 -14.27 5.36
C GLU A 143 9.02 -13.50 6.67
N LYS A 144 9.97 -12.56 6.67
CA LYS A 144 10.25 -11.69 7.82
C LYS A 144 9.06 -10.77 8.11
N PHE A 145 8.51 -10.14 7.06
CA PHE A 145 7.38 -9.23 7.18
C PHE A 145 6.10 -9.96 7.59
N LYS A 146 5.87 -11.17 7.06
CA LYS A 146 4.80 -12.06 7.49
C LYS A 146 4.86 -12.32 9.00
N LYS A 147 6.01 -12.75 9.53
CA LYS A 147 6.18 -12.99 10.97
C LYS A 147 5.84 -11.77 11.81
N TRP A 148 6.25 -10.58 11.36
CA TRP A 148 5.94 -9.34 12.06
C TRP A 148 4.43 -9.03 12.02
N LEU A 149 3.77 -9.20 10.87
CA LEU A 149 2.32 -9.02 10.76
C LEU A 149 1.52 -10.04 11.57
N GLU A 150 1.98 -11.30 11.65
CA GLU A 150 1.37 -12.35 12.46
C GLU A 150 1.52 -12.10 13.97
N GLN A 151 2.60 -11.45 14.42
CA GLN A 151 2.71 -10.94 15.79
C GLN A 151 1.67 -9.86 16.11
N GLU A 152 1.22 -9.13 15.10
CA GLU A 152 0.10 -8.20 15.18
C GLU A 152 -1.27 -8.86 14.95
N GLU A 153 -1.32 -10.19 14.98
CA GLU A 153 -2.50 -11.04 14.81
C GLU A 153 -3.20 -10.90 13.43
N ALA A 154 -2.46 -10.52 12.38
CA ALA A 154 -2.97 -10.55 11.01
C ALA A 154 -2.97 -11.96 10.42
N HIS A 155 -3.85 -12.23 9.46
CA HIS A 155 -3.84 -13.45 8.65
C HIS A 155 -3.06 -13.19 7.35
N VAL A 156 -1.84 -13.72 7.24
CA VAL A 156 -0.93 -13.40 6.14
C VAL A 156 -0.82 -14.54 5.15
N PHE A 157 -1.00 -14.22 3.87
CA PHE A 157 -0.92 -15.14 2.75
C PHE A 157 0.23 -14.74 1.83
N ILE A 158 1.03 -15.72 1.39
CA ILE A 158 2.09 -15.51 0.38
C ILE A 158 1.67 -16.26 -0.88
N MET A 159 1.69 -15.57 -2.03
CA MET A 159 1.35 -16.14 -3.32
C MET A 159 1.97 -15.33 -4.47
N THR A 160 1.93 -15.83 -5.68
CA THR A 160 2.39 -15.06 -6.85
C THR A 160 1.44 -13.89 -7.18
N PRO A 161 1.92 -12.80 -7.82
CA PRO A 161 1.07 -11.70 -8.27
C PRO A 161 -0.12 -12.16 -9.11
N LYS A 162 0.12 -13.08 -10.05
CA LYS A 162 -0.92 -13.66 -10.91
C LYS A 162 -1.99 -14.39 -10.10
N LYS A 163 -1.57 -15.26 -9.17
CA LYS A 163 -2.53 -16.01 -8.32
C LYS A 163 -3.36 -15.07 -7.44
N HIS A 164 -2.73 -14.02 -6.93
CA HIS A 164 -3.44 -12.96 -6.20
C HIS A 164 -4.54 -12.33 -7.06
N ASP A 165 -4.21 -11.89 -8.28
CA ASP A 165 -5.17 -11.18 -9.14
C ASP A 165 -6.31 -12.10 -9.59
N GLU A 166 -6.03 -13.38 -9.87
CA GLU A 166 -7.06 -14.41 -10.12
C GLU A 166 -8.04 -14.55 -8.94
N LEU A 167 -7.54 -14.61 -7.70
CA LEU A 167 -8.37 -14.72 -6.50
C LEU A 167 -9.17 -13.43 -6.25
N MET A 168 -8.55 -12.27 -6.40
CA MET A 168 -9.19 -10.98 -6.17
C MET A 168 -10.26 -10.66 -7.21
N SER A 169 -10.17 -11.19 -8.41
CA SER A 169 -11.23 -11.08 -9.42
C SER A 169 -12.55 -11.69 -8.93
N VAL A 170 -12.48 -12.77 -8.15
CA VAL A 170 -13.65 -13.41 -7.55
C VAL A 170 -14.01 -12.77 -6.20
N VAL A 171 -13.03 -12.63 -5.29
CA VAL A 171 -13.28 -12.19 -3.91
C VAL A 171 -13.69 -10.73 -3.82
N LEU A 172 -13.13 -9.85 -4.66
CA LEU A 172 -13.43 -8.42 -4.70
C LEU A 172 -14.23 -8.02 -5.95
N GLY A 173 -13.82 -8.50 -7.12
CA GLY A 173 -14.42 -8.10 -8.40
C GLY A 173 -15.89 -8.50 -8.49
N LEU A 174 -16.22 -9.75 -8.22
CA LEU A 174 -17.60 -10.23 -8.31
C LEU A 174 -18.56 -9.52 -7.34
N PRO A 175 -18.26 -9.37 -6.03
CA PRO A 175 -19.14 -8.61 -5.12
C PRO A 175 -19.34 -7.15 -5.52
N HIS A 176 -18.28 -6.48 -6.03
CA HIS A 176 -18.42 -5.12 -6.53
C HIS A 176 -19.33 -5.04 -7.75
N PHE A 177 -19.16 -5.97 -8.70
CA PHE A 177 -20.01 -6.05 -9.88
C PHE A 177 -21.47 -6.27 -9.50
N LEU A 178 -21.75 -7.26 -8.65
CA LEU A 178 -23.10 -7.53 -8.16
C LEU A 178 -23.69 -6.33 -7.40
N GLY A 179 -22.88 -5.64 -6.59
CA GLY A 179 -23.30 -4.42 -5.90
C GLY A 179 -23.68 -3.28 -6.85
N LEU A 180 -22.90 -3.08 -7.92
CA LEU A 180 -23.22 -2.08 -8.95
C LEU A 180 -24.51 -2.41 -9.67
N VAL A 181 -24.70 -3.66 -10.11
CA VAL A 181 -25.93 -4.11 -10.77
C VAL A 181 -27.15 -3.92 -9.86
N ALA A 182 -27.04 -4.32 -8.59
CA ALA A 182 -28.10 -4.14 -7.61
C ALA A 182 -28.44 -2.66 -7.40
N CYS A 183 -27.44 -1.79 -7.24
CA CYS A 183 -27.66 -0.35 -7.08
C CYS A 183 -28.33 0.26 -8.31
N GLU A 184 -27.90 -0.08 -9.50
CA GLU A 184 -28.49 0.42 -10.75
C GLU A 184 -29.95 -0.01 -10.90
N THR A 185 -30.23 -1.31 -10.66
CA THR A 185 -31.59 -1.85 -10.63
C THR A 185 -32.51 -1.13 -9.63
N LEU A 186 -31.99 -0.82 -8.42
CA LEU A 186 -32.74 -0.09 -7.41
C LEU A 186 -33.02 1.37 -7.79
N LEU A 187 -32.04 2.03 -8.43
CA LEU A 187 -32.17 3.41 -8.89
C LEU A 187 -33.18 3.57 -10.04
N GLU A 188 -33.39 2.53 -10.85
CA GLU A 188 -34.39 2.51 -11.91
C GLU A 188 -35.83 2.34 -11.37
N GLN A 189 -36.01 1.86 -10.13
CA GLN A 189 -37.31 1.71 -9.52
C GLN A 189 -37.86 3.06 -9.03
N LYS A 190 -38.83 3.62 -9.79
CA LYS A 190 -39.44 4.92 -9.47
C LYS A 190 -40.37 4.94 -8.26
N ASN A 191 -40.68 3.78 -7.66
CA ASN A 191 -41.69 3.58 -6.60
C ASN A 191 -41.18 2.72 -5.44
N LEU A 192 -39.92 2.86 -5.02
CA LEU A 192 -39.48 2.29 -3.76
C LEU A 192 -40.08 3.12 -2.61
N PRO A 193 -40.69 2.49 -1.58
CA PRO A 193 -41.28 3.19 -0.44
C PRO A 193 -40.24 3.93 0.39
#